data_692a025562c0a93884b13e8e9497cfd2
#
_entry.id   692a025562c0a93884b13e8e9497cfd2
#
_cell.length_a   1.000
_cell.length_b   1.000
_cell.length_c   1.000
_cell.angle_alpha   90.00
_cell.angle_beta   90.00
_cell.angle_gamma   90.00
#
_symmetry.space_group_name_H-M   'P 1'
#
loop_
_entity.id
_entity.type
_entity.pdbx_description
1 polymer ?
#
loop_
_entity_poly.entity_id
_entity_poly.type
_entity_poly.pdbx_seq_one_letter_code
_entity_poly.pdbx_strand_id
1 'polypeptide(L)' 'MCTGLCLSTKDGKHLFGRNLDVPASYNQAVQIVPRNFKWLNVATQETITSKYACIAMGIVIDNHPLLFDGVNEKGLA' A
#
# COMPACT_ATOMS: atom_id res chain seq x y z
N MET A 1 11.88 -10.35 -9.95
CA MET A 1 12.29 -8.92 -10.05
C MET A 1 11.05 -8.07 -10.14
N CYS A 2 11.06 -6.93 -9.47
CA CYS A 2 9.92 -6.01 -9.46
C CYS A 2 10.27 -4.74 -10.24
N THR A 3 9.28 -4.15 -10.89
CA THR A 3 9.46 -2.91 -11.66
C THR A 3 8.44 -1.89 -11.21
N GLY A 4 8.89 -0.69 -10.91
CA GLY A 4 8.02 0.44 -10.60
C GLY A 4 8.14 1.52 -11.67
N LEU A 5 7.05 2.21 -11.95
CA LEU A 5 6.97 3.22 -12.98
C LEU A 5 6.12 4.39 -12.53
N CYS A 6 6.64 5.59 -12.69
CA CYS A 6 5.89 6.84 -12.47
C CYS A 6 5.82 7.62 -13.77
N LEU A 7 4.62 8.04 -14.14
CA LEU A 7 4.37 8.81 -15.35
C LEU A 7 3.60 10.07 -15.03
N SER A 8 3.89 11.13 -15.77
CA SER A 8 3.10 12.35 -15.74
C SER A 8 2.48 12.56 -17.10
N THR A 9 1.17 12.84 -17.14
CA THR A 9 0.46 13.15 -18.37
C THR A 9 0.61 14.62 -18.73
N LYS A 10 0.32 14.97 -19.98
CA LYS A 10 0.38 16.36 -20.45
C LYS A 10 -0.63 17.27 -19.78
N ASP A 11 -1.74 16.70 -19.29
CA ASP A 11 -2.79 17.44 -18.56
C ASP A 11 -2.56 17.50 -17.04
N GLY A 12 -1.37 17.12 -16.58
CA GLY A 12 -0.98 17.29 -15.19
C GLY A 12 -1.36 16.16 -14.24
N LYS A 13 -1.78 15.01 -14.76
CA LYS A 13 -2.05 13.83 -13.94
C LYS A 13 -0.78 13.03 -13.71
N HIS A 14 -0.74 12.34 -12.57
CA HIS A 14 0.36 11.48 -12.21
C HIS A 14 -0.14 10.05 -12.07
N LEU A 15 0.58 9.13 -12.68
CA LEU A 15 0.27 7.70 -12.66
C LEU A 15 1.44 6.95 -12.04
N PHE A 16 1.11 6.01 -11.17
CA PHE A 16 2.07 5.07 -10.60
C PHE A 16 1.61 3.66 -10.90
N GLY A 17 2.54 2.84 -11.36
CA GLY A 17 2.29 1.43 -11.60
C GLY A 17 3.49 0.60 -11.19
N ARG A 18 3.23 -0.62 -10.74
CA ARG A 18 4.30 -1.57 -10.47
C ARG A 18 3.80 -2.99 -10.65
N ASN A 19 4.74 -3.88 -10.90
CA ASN A 19 4.51 -5.31 -10.79
C ASN A 19 5.32 -5.87 -9.61
N LEU A 20 4.80 -6.91 -9.01
CA LEU A 20 5.45 -7.65 -7.94
C LEU A 20 5.68 -9.07 -8.46
N ASP A 21 6.93 -9.35 -8.87
CA ASP A 21 7.31 -10.65 -9.39
C ASP A 21 7.71 -11.58 -8.25
N VAL A 22 6.77 -12.43 -7.87
CA VAL A 22 6.98 -13.45 -6.85
C VAL A 22 6.55 -14.80 -7.40
N PRO A 23 7.18 -15.92 -6.95
CA PRO A 23 6.93 -17.25 -7.51
C PRO A 23 5.58 -17.85 -7.12
N ALA A 24 4.83 -17.22 -6.21
CA ALA A 24 3.57 -17.73 -5.70
C ALA A 24 2.55 -16.61 -5.49
N SER A 25 1.27 -16.98 -5.53
CA SER A 25 0.19 -16.07 -5.14
C SER A 25 0.01 -16.13 -3.62
N TYR A 26 -0.18 -14.96 -3.01
CA TYR A 26 -0.45 -14.85 -1.58
C TYR A 26 -1.91 -14.50 -1.28
N ASN A 27 -2.81 -14.67 -2.26
CA ASN A 27 -4.20 -14.25 -2.17
C ASN A 27 -4.32 -12.74 -1.90
N GLN A 28 -3.45 -11.98 -2.53
CA GLN A 28 -3.45 -10.53 -2.40
C GLN A 28 -4.74 -9.93 -2.96
N ALA A 29 -5.17 -8.86 -2.34
CA ALA A 29 -6.37 -8.14 -2.73
C ALA A 29 -6.19 -6.65 -2.48
N VAL A 30 -7.06 -5.84 -3.07
CA VAL A 30 -7.10 -4.42 -2.77
C VAL A 30 -7.57 -4.22 -1.34
N GLN A 31 -6.79 -3.45 -0.58
CA GLN A 31 -7.07 -3.10 0.81
C GLN A 31 -7.35 -1.60 0.90
N ILE A 32 -8.34 -1.24 1.69
CA ILE A 32 -8.59 0.16 2.02
C ILE A 32 -8.32 0.32 3.50
N VAL A 33 -7.38 1.21 3.84
CA VAL A 33 -7.01 1.50 5.21
C VAL A 33 -7.49 2.91 5.54
N PRO A 34 -8.46 3.06 6.45
CA PRO A 34 -8.99 4.38 6.80
C PRO A 34 -8.02 5.20 7.61
N ARG A 35 -8.29 6.50 7.75
CA ARG A 35 -7.63 7.35 8.74
C ARG A 35 -7.82 6.78 10.13
N ASN A 36 -6.85 6.99 11.00
CA ASN A 36 -6.88 6.57 12.39
C ASN A 36 -6.89 5.04 12.58
N PHE A 37 -6.58 4.28 11.54
CA PHE A 37 -6.41 2.84 11.67
C PHE A 37 -5.16 2.54 12.50
N LYS A 38 -5.28 1.61 13.43
CA LYS A 38 -4.17 1.24 14.32
C LYS A 38 -3.40 0.07 13.75
N TRP A 39 -2.10 0.27 13.59
CA TRP A 39 -1.16 -0.74 13.09
C TRP A 39 -0.25 -1.19 14.21
N LEU A 40 0.16 -2.43 14.15
CA LEU A 40 1.30 -2.90 14.93
C LEU A 40 2.57 -2.73 14.10
N ASN A 41 3.51 -1.93 14.60
CA ASN A 41 4.85 -1.91 14.01
C ASN A 41 5.60 -3.14 14.54
N VAL A 42 5.81 -4.11 13.67
CA VAL A 42 6.40 -5.41 14.05
C VAL A 42 7.84 -5.24 14.54
N ALA A 43 8.57 -4.28 13.99
CA ALA A 43 9.97 -4.07 14.36
C ALA A 43 10.13 -3.48 15.77
N THR A 44 9.26 -2.54 16.15
CA THR A 44 9.34 -1.85 17.44
C THR A 44 8.31 -2.33 18.46
N GLN A 45 7.34 -3.17 18.03
CA GLN A 45 6.22 -3.64 18.84
C GLN A 45 5.31 -2.51 19.33
N GLU A 46 5.39 -1.35 18.71
CA GLU A 46 4.57 -0.19 19.04
C GLU A 46 3.32 -0.13 18.15
N THR A 47 2.24 0.39 18.72
CA THR A 47 1.04 0.70 17.94
C THR A 47 1.17 2.08 17.33
N ILE A 48 1.05 2.17 16.02
CA ILE A 48 1.03 3.43 15.28
C ILE A 48 -0.36 3.64 14.69
N THR A 49 -0.71 4.90 14.45
CA THR A 49 -2.01 5.27 13.93
C THR A 49 -1.84 5.89 12.55
N SER A 50 -2.62 5.42 11.58
CA SER A 50 -2.61 5.97 10.22
C SER A 50 -3.09 7.42 10.23
N LYS A 51 -2.26 8.33 9.73
CA LYS A 51 -2.63 9.73 9.60
C LYS A 51 -3.55 9.95 8.40
N TYR A 52 -3.30 9.23 7.31
CA TYR A 52 -4.06 9.35 6.06
C TYR A 52 -4.64 8.01 5.68
N ALA A 53 -5.80 8.05 5.02
CA ALA A 53 -6.35 6.87 4.38
C ALA A 53 -5.51 6.49 3.17
N CYS A 54 -5.47 5.20 2.87
CA CYS A 54 -4.80 4.71 1.66
C CYS A 54 -5.57 3.56 1.03
N ILE A 55 -5.34 3.37 -0.26
CA ILE A 55 -5.75 2.19 -1.00
C ILE A 55 -4.48 1.50 -1.50
N ALA A 56 -4.41 0.20 -1.32
CA ALA A 56 -3.18 -0.54 -1.56
C ALA A 56 -3.48 -1.97 -1.98
N MET A 57 -2.50 -2.61 -2.58
CA MET A 57 -2.51 -4.05 -2.80
C MET A 57 -1.79 -4.72 -1.64
N GLY A 58 -2.40 -5.75 -1.08
CA GLY A 58 -1.80 -6.44 0.05
C GLY A 58 -2.55 -7.67 0.49
N ILE A 59 -2.16 -8.19 1.64
CA ILE A 59 -2.79 -9.33 2.29
C ILE A 59 -3.14 -8.97 3.73
N VAL A 60 -3.99 -9.76 4.34
CA VAL A 60 -4.34 -9.61 5.76
C VAL A 60 -3.83 -10.84 6.50
N ILE A 61 -3.01 -10.63 7.51
CA ILE A 61 -2.48 -11.67 8.40
C ILE A 61 -2.85 -11.29 9.82
N ASP A 62 -3.59 -12.19 10.51
CA ASP A 62 -4.01 -11.99 11.91
C ASP A 62 -4.69 -10.63 12.14
N ASN A 63 -5.61 -10.27 11.24
CA ASN A 63 -6.33 -8.99 11.23
C ASN A 63 -5.46 -7.75 11.04
N HIS A 64 -4.21 -7.94 10.59
CA HIS A 64 -3.31 -6.85 10.29
C HIS A 64 -3.05 -6.81 8.78
N PRO A 65 -3.28 -5.68 8.11
CA PRO A 65 -2.95 -5.56 6.70
C PRO A 65 -1.43 -5.46 6.52
N LEU A 66 -0.94 -6.21 5.55
CA LEU A 66 0.44 -6.15 5.09
C LEU A 66 0.41 -5.66 3.65
N LEU A 67 0.81 -4.43 3.43
CA LEU A 67 0.66 -3.76 2.14
C LEU A 67 1.96 -3.89 1.33
N PHE A 68 1.81 -4.18 0.05
CA PHE A 68 2.94 -4.30 -0.88
C PHE A 68 3.23 -2.97 -1.57
N ASP A 69 2.18 -2.22 -1.86
CA ASP A 69 2.25 -0.89 -2.47
C ASP A 69 0.90 -0.21 -2.30
N GLY A 70 0.86 1.06 -2.59
CA GLY A 70 -0.40 1.79 -2.51
C GLY A 70 -0.23 3.28 -2.73
N VAL A 71 -1.33 3.97 -2.56
CA VAL A 71 -1.36 5.43 -2.63
C VAL A 71 -2.24 5.95 -1.50
N ASN A 72 -1.80 7.02 -0.86
CA ASN A 72 -2.59 7.66 0.18
C ASN A 72 -3.44 8.80 -0.40
N GLU A 73 -4.37 9.30 0.43
CA GLU A 73 -5.29 10.37 0.03
C GLU A 73 -4.60 11.71 -0.27
N LYS A 74 -3.32 11.84 0.04
CA LYS A 74 -2.50 13.01 -0.27
C LYS A 74 -1.73 12.86 -1.57
N GLY A 75 -1.87 11.72 -2.25
CA GLY A 75 -1.24 11.48 -3.53
C GLY A 75 0.19 10.93 -3.43
N LEU A 76 0.61 10.49 -2.26
CA LEU A 76 1.90 9.81 -2.10
C LEU A 76 1.72 8.33 -2.41
N ALA A 77 2.49 7.85 -3.35
CA ALA A 77 2.54 6.45 -3.74
C ALA A 77 3.91 5.82 -3.42
#